data_68cb529d31e09be338289c63709464ab
#
_entry.id   68cb529d31e09be338289c63709464ab
#
_cell.length_a   1.000
_cell.length_b   1.000
_cell.length_c   1.000
_cell.angle_alpha   90.00
_cell.angle_beta   90.00
_cell.angle_gamma   90.00
#
_symmetry.space_group_name_H-M   'P 1'
#
loop_
_entity.id
_entity.type
_entity.pdbx_description
1 polymer ?
#
loop_
_entity_poly.entity_id
_entity_poly.type
_entity_poly.pdbx_seq_one_letter_code
_entity_poly.pdbx_strand_id
1 'polypeptide(L)'
;MIVPESSLYNADLAPTTPAHRTWGTYNYISLWFSMSMEVSTYMLASGLIAGGMDWKQALGTILLGNLIVLIPLLLNAHAGAKYGTPFPVLARASFGTRGANVPAILRAIVACGWFGIQSWIGGQAIYSMLVVVWPGVAAAPWAVWACFLGFWALNMVVVWRGVESIRFLQGFSAPFMLAMALLLLFFALHKAGGFGPMLSEPSHFHSTGAFLRFFFPSLTAMVGYWATLALNIPDFTRYSKDQHAQVVGQAFGLPVAMTLYSFIGIAVTSASAVIFGHAIWSPIELLGKFHQPVVAFIAMIALLVATLNVNVAANVVSPSNDISNLNPQWISFRTGGLITGFLGLAMMPWKLLSSFNNYIFGWLVGYSGLLGPVAGIMVADYFVIRGKRLDLESLYMRNGIYEYRSGVNPKAIAALAVGVGLVLIGRLVPAVHWLYDYAWFVGFFVSGTIYVALMRGARVEAPVTKLAGEEA
;
A
#
# COMPACT_ATOMS: atom_id res chain seq x y z
N MET A 1 9.50 7.26 -31.60
CA MET A 1 8.01 7.12 -31.68
C MET A 1 7.67 5.74 -31.12
N ILE A 2 6.87 5.64 -30.05
CA ILE A 2 6.49 4.34 -29.47
C ILE A 2 5.66 3.60 -30.50
N VAL A 3 6.02 2.35 -30.79
CA VAL A 3 5.41 1.53 -31.84
C VAL A 3 4.18 0.82 -31.29
N PRO A 4 2.94 1.23 -31.67
CA PRO A 4 1.71 0.58 -31.16
C PRO A 4 1.61 -0.90 -31.52
N GLU A 5 2.35 -1.37 -32.53
CA GLU A 5 2.38 -2.77 -32.98
C GLU A 5 3.25 -3.68 -32.09
N SER A 6 4.01 -3.11 -31.13
CA SER A 6 4.83 -3.91 -30.21
C SER A 6 3.99 -4.80 -29.31
N SER A 7 4.41 -6.06 -29.14
CA SER A 7 3.80 -6.99 -28.17
C SER A 7 3.91 -6.52 -26.71
N LEU A 8 4.74 -5.51 -26.44
CA LEU A 8 4.93 -4.90 -25.11
C LEU A 8 4.08 -3.65 -24.90
N TYR A 9 3.34 -3.22 -25.93
CA TYR A 9 2.48 -2.04 -25.89
C TYR A 9 1.04 -2.41 -25.50
N ASN A 10 0.46 -1.56 -24.68
CA ASN A 10 -0.97 -1.53 -24.36
C ASN A 10 -1.33 -0.08 -24.09
N ALA A 11 -2.51 0.37 -24.51
CA ALA A 11 -2.95 1.75 -24.33
C ALA A 11 -3.01 2.16 -22.85
N ASP A 12 -3.38 1.22 -21.95
CA ASP A 12 -3.44 1.45 -20.51
C ASP A 12 -2.03 1.64 -19.90
N LEU A 13 -1.02 1.00 -20.49
CA LEU A 13 0.39 1.07 -20.07
C LEU A 13 1.19 2.13 -20.81
N ALA A 14 0.60 2.78 -21.82
CA ALA A 14 1.26 3.81 -22.62
C ALA A 14 1.71 5.01 -21.76
N PRO A 15 2.77 5.72 -22.17
CA PRO A 15 3.17 6.94 -21.47
C PRO A 15 2.06 7.98 -21.51
N THR A 16 1.81 8.60 -20.36
CA THR A 16 0.89 9.73 -20.26
C THR A 16 1.43 10.92 -21.04
N THR A 17 0.64 11.43 -21.99
CA THR A 17 1.05 12.58 -22.80
C THR A 17 1.15 13.85 -21.95
N PRO A 18 2.00 14.84 -22.31
CA PRO A 18 2.14 16.07 -21.54
C PRO A 18 0.82 16.79 -21.26
N ALA A 19 -0.13 16.77 -22.21
CA ALA A 19 -1.46 17.38 -22.05
C ALA A 19 -2.29 16.74 -20.92
N HIS A 20 -2.04 15.48 -20.58
CA HIS A 20 -2.74 14.77 -19.51
C HIS A 20 -1.96 14.76 -18.18
N ARG A 21 -0.79 15.37 -18.11
CA ARG A 21 0.00 15.53 -16.89
C ARG A 21 -0.45 16.76 -16.11
N THR A 22 -1.58 16.67 -15.45
CA THR A 22 -2.27 17.80 -14.82
C THR A 22 -2.21 17.81 -13.30
N TRP A 23 -1.66 16.76 -12.67
CA TRP A 23 -1.65 16.64 -11.23
C TRP A 23 -0.65 17.61 -10.58
N GLY A 24 -1.20 18.52 -9.76
CA GLY A 24 -0.44 19.46 -8.94
C GLY A 24 -0.26 18.96 -7.50
N THR A 25 0.37 19.76 -6.66
CA THR A 25 0.65 19.48 -5.23
C THR A 25 -0.61 19.07 -4.47
N TYR A 26 -1.72 19.79 -4.68
CA TYR A 26 -3.00 19.50 -4.02
C TYR A 26 -3.51 18.08 -4.33
N ASN A 27 -3.35 17.61 -5.56
CA ASN A 27 -3.81 16.27 -5.96
C ASN A 27 -3.07 15.17 -5.16
N TYR A 28 -1.76 15.33 -4.91
CA TYR A 28 -0.99 14.38 -4.10
C TYR A 28 -1.34 14.45 -2.62
N ILE A 29 -1.54 15.66 -2.07
CA ILE A 29 -2.02 15.82 -0.70
C ILE A 29 -3.38 15.11 -0.55
N SER A 30 -4.32 15.40 -1.44
CA SER A 30 -5.65 14.78 -1.44
C SER A 30 -5.60 13.26 -1.59
N LEU A 31 -4.72 12.74 -2.47
CA LEU A 31 -4.49 11.31 -2.66
C LEU A 31 -4.09 10.65 -1.33
N TRP A 32 -3.08 11.20 -0.63
CA TRP A 32 -2.59 10.63 0.61
C TRP A 32 -3.61 10.74 1.75
N PHE A 33 -4.34 11.85 1.85
CA PHE A 33 -5.44 11.97 2.81
C PHE A 33 -6.53 10.93 2.54
N SER A 34 -6.93 10.75 1.27
CA SER A 34 -7.92 9.76 0.87
C SER A 34 -7.48 8.33 1.16
N MET A 35 -6.21 7.99 0.90
CA MET A 35 -5.70 6.63 1.11
C MET A 35 -5.38 6.32 2.57
N SER A 36 -5.02 7.32 3.37
CA SER A 36 -4.65 7.11 4.78
C SER A 36 -5.86 6.99 5.71
N MET A 37 -6.99 7.61 5.34
CA MET A 37 -8.20 7.64 6.18
C MET A 37 -9.05 6.39 5.97
N GLU A 38 -8.55 5.26 6.44
CA GLU A 38 -9.19 3.96 6.28
C GLU A 38 -9.09 3.09 7.54
N VAL A 39 -9.89 2.02 7.56
CA VAL A 39 -9.97 1.10 8.69
C VAL A 39 -8.64 0.40 8.97
N SER A 40 -7.92 -0.01 7.95
CA SER A 40 -6.65 -0.71 8.13
C SER A 40 -5.57 0.19 8.72
N THR A 41 -5.57 1.50 8.46
CA THR A 41 -4.72 2.48 9.15
C THR A 41 -5.11 2.61 10.63
N TYR A 42 -6.41 2.65 10.94
CA TYR A 42 -6.88 2.60 12.32
C TYR A 42 -6.37 1.34 13.02
N MET A 43 -6.57 0.16 12.40
CA MET A 43 -6.14 -1.12 12.96
C MET A 43 -4.62 -1.23 13.11
N LEU A 44 -3.85 -0.59 12.21
CA LEU A 44 -2.41 -0.47 12.32
C LEU A 44 -2.00 0.26 13.61
N ALA A 45 -2.61 1.42 13.84
CA ALA A 45 -2.32 2.26 14.98
C ALA A 45 -2.80 1.63 16.31
N SER A 46 -4.03 1.13 16.31
CA SER A 46 -4.63 0.47 17.47
C SER A 46 -3.94 -0.84 17.84
N GLY A 47 -3.38 -1.55 16.85
CA GLY A 47 -2.59 -2.75 17.08
C GLY A 47 -1.31 -2.50 17.90
N LEU A 48 -0.67 -1.34 17.74
CA LEU A 48 0.51 -0.97 18.54
C LEU A 48 0.14 -0.72 20.02
N ILE A 49 -1.00 -0.08 20.26
CA ILE A 49 -1.55 0.11 21.63
C ILE A 49 -1.90 -1.26 22.24
N ALA A 50 -2.65 -2.08 21.52
CA ALA A 50 -2.98 -3.43 21.97
C ALA A 50 -1.74 -4.31 22.20
N GLY A 51 -0.64 -4.05 21.48
CA GLY A 51 0.66 -4.69 21.65
C GLY A 51 1.49 -4.16 22.83
N GLY A 52 1.01 -3.10 23.54
CA GLY A 52 1.61 -2.60 24.77
C GLY A 52 2.41 -1.30 24.64
N MET A 53 2.42 -0.63 23.48
CA MET A 53 2.98 0.72 23.35
C MET A 53 2.07 1.75 24.03
N ASP A 54 2.65 2.76 24.67
CA ASP A 54 1.93 4.00 24.97
C ASP A 54 1.67 4.80 23.69
N TRP A 55 0.83 5.83 23.80
CA TRP A 55 0.45 6.65 22.65
C TRP A 55 1.62 7.38 21.97
N LYS A 56 2.66 7.80 22.72
CA LYS A 56 3.84 8.47 22.17
C LYS A 56 4.72 7.48 21.39
N GLN A 57 4.92 6.29 21.96
CA GLN A 57 5.65 5.20 21.33
C GLN A 57 4.96 4.77 20.03
N ALA A 58 3.65 4.56 20.06
CA ALA A 58 2.87 4.15 18.89
C ALA A 58 2.89 5.24 17.80
N LEU A 59 2.58 6.49 18.14
CA LEU A 59 2.56 7.60 17.18
C LEU A 59 3.95 7.88 16.60
N GLY A 60 4.99 7.84 17.43
CA GLY A 60 6.38 8.01 17.02
C GLY A 60 6.84 6.90 16.06
N THR A 61 6.46 5.65 16.32
CA THR A 61 6.76 4.50 15.45
C THR A 61 6.10 4.66 14.07
N ILE A 62 4.83 5.08 14.04
CA ILE A 62 4.09 5.31 12.80
C ILE A 62 4.69 6.46 12.01
N LEU A 63 4.94 7.61 12.65
CA LEU A 63 5.55 8.77 11.99
C LEU A 63 6.91 8.41 11.40
N LEU A 64 7.78 7.75 12.18
CA LEU A 64 9.11 7.34 11.72
C LEU A 64 9.03 6.38 10.54
N GLY A 65 8.15 5.37 10.59
CA GLY A 65 7.94 4.45 9.48
C GLY A 65 7.49 5.13 8.20
N ASN A 66 6.59 6.11 8.32
CA ASN A 66 6.12 6.90 7.17
C ASN A 66 7.20 7.82 6.60
N LEU A 67 8.04 8.42 7.44
CA LEU A 67 9.18 9.22 6.98
C LEU A 67 10.23 8.35 6.27
N ILE A 68 10.47 7.15 6.75
CA ILE A 68 11.40 6.21 6.11
C ILE A 68 10.88 5.76 4.74
N VAL A 69 9.63 5.29 4.64
CA VAL A 69 9.08 4.81 3.38
C VAL A 69 8.86 5.92 2.36
N LEU A 70 8.70 7.16 2.80
CA LEU A 70 8.61 8.33 1.92
C LEU A 70 9.86 8.46 1.04
N ILE A 71 11.05 8.10 1.53
CA ILE A 71 12.30 8.22 0.76
C ILE A 71 12.26 7.35 -0.50
N PRO A 72 12.15 6.01 -0.45
CA PRO A 72 12.06 5.19 -1.66
C PRO A 72 10.83 5.50 -2.51
N LEU A 73 9.74 5.95 -1.90
CA LEU A 73 8.54 6.39 -2.59
C LEU A 73 8.83 7.60 -3.49
N LEU A 74 9.45 8.66 -2.97
CA LEU A 74 9.84 9.84 -3.76
C LEU A 74 10.87 9.51 -4.83
N LEU A 75 11.81 8.58 -4.53
CA LEU A 75 12.80 8.13 -5.50
C LEU A 75 12.13 7.41 -6.68
N ASN A 76 11.22 6.47 -6.44
CA ASN A 76 10.50 5.79 -7.52
C ASN A 76 9.52 6.72 -8.26
N ALA A 77 8.89 7.66 -7.55
CA ALA A 77 8.00 8.66 -8.12
C ALA A 77 8.68 9.53 -9.19
N HIS A 78 9.98 9.80 -9.03
CA HIS A 78 10.74 10.63 -9.96
C HIS A 78 10.69 10.10 -11.40
N ALA A 79 10.88 8.79 -11.60
CA ALA A 79 10.83 8.19 -12.93
C ALA A 79 9.42 8.27 -13.54
N GLY A 80 8.37 8.02 -12.72
CA GLY A 80 6.97 8.15 -13.15
C GLY A 80 6.64 9.57 -13.66
N ALA A 81 7.00 10.60 -12.89
CA ALA A 81 6.77 11.99 -13.26
C ALA A 81 7.63 12.42 -14.46
N LYS A 82 8.87 11.94 -14.56
CA LYS A 82 9.77 12.29 -15.68
C LYS A 82 9.28 11.67 -16.99
N TYR A 83 8.97 10.39 -17.03
CA TYR A 83 8.69 9.64 -18.25
C TYR A 83 7.20 9.42 -18.51
N GLY A 84 6.33 9.66 -17.55
CA GLY A 84 4.89 9.46 -17.69
C GLY A 84 4.48 7.99 -17.76
N THR A 85 5.31 7.05 -17.29
CA THR A 85 5.11 5.61 -17.43
C THR A 85 4.76 4.95 -16.10
N PRO A 86 3.92 3.88 -16.09
CA PRO A 86 3.55 3.16 -14.88
C PRO A 86 4.69 2.24 -14.40
N PHE A 87 4.56 1.80 -13.14
CA PHE A 87 5.54 0.95 -12.46
C PHE A 87 5.98 -0.30 -13.25
N PRO A 88 5.08 -1.16 -13.76
CA PRO A 88 5.53 -2.40 -14.42
C PRO A 88 6.34 -2.14 -15.68
N VAL A 89 6.12 -1.02 -16.37
CA VAL A 89 6.91 -0.62 -17.53
C VAL A 89 8.29 -0.10 -17.10
N LEU A 90 8.36 0.73 -16.05
CA LEU A 90 9.64 1.20 -15.50
C LEU A 90 10.50 0.04 -15.00
N ALA A 91 9.90 -1.00 -14.42
CA ALA A 91 10.60 -2.19 -13.95
C ALA A 91 11.34 -2.94 -15.09
N ARG A 92 10.90 -2.76 -16.36
CA ARG A 92 11.60 -3.35 -17.53
C ARG A 92 13.04 -2.87 -17.65
N ALA A 93 13.33 -1.64 -17.24
CA ALA A 93 14.69 -1.12 -17.25
C ALA A 93 15.65 -1.93 -16.38
N SER A 94 15.21 -2.34 -15.19
CA SER A 94 16.03 -3.06 -14.22
C SER A 94 16.00 -4.57 -14.44
N PHE A 95 14.82 -5.14 -14.69
CA PHE A 95 14.59 -6.58 -14.72
C PHE A 95 14.55 -7.19 -16.13
N GLY A 96 14.42 -6.37 -17.16
CA GLY A 96 14.22 -6.81 -18.55
C GLY A 96 12.75 -6.84 -18.95
N THR A 97 12.48 -6.91 -20.26
CA THR A 97 11.13 -6.80 -20.84
C THR A 97 10.17 -7.91 -20.39
N ARG A 98 10.68 -9.12 -20.12
CA ARG A 98 9.94 -10.25 -19.52
C ARG A 98 10.19 -10.35 -18.02
N GLY A 99 11.43 -10.06 -17.58
CA GLY A 99 11.82 -10.13 -16.19
C GLY A 99 11.01 -9.18 -15.29
N ALA A 100 10.51 -8.06 -15.82
CA ALA A 100 9.62 -7.12 -15.13
C ALA A 100 8.31 -7.77 -14.65
N ASN A 101 7.92 -8.91 -15.20
CA ASN A 101 6.76 -9.65 -14.72
C ASN A 101 6.96 -10.21 -13.31
N VAL A 102 8.21 -10.45 -12.88
CA VAL A 102 8.49 -10.95 -11.52
C VAL A 102 8.11 -9.90 -10.47
N PRO A 103 8.68 -8.67 -10.47
CA PRO A 103 8.26 -7.63 -9.54
C PRO A 103 6.78 -7.25 -9.69
N ALA A 104 6.22 -7.25 -10.90
CA ALA A 104 4.82 -6.98 -11.15
C ALA A 104 3.91 -8.02 -10.46
N ILE A 105 4.21 -9.32 -10.60
CA ILE A 105 3.46 -10.40 -9.93
C ILE A 105 3.59 -10.31 -8.41
N LEU A 106 4.80 -10.12 -7.88
CA LEU A 106 5.01 -10.00 -6.43
C LEU A 106 4.16 -8.86 -5.85
N ARG A 107 4.18 -7.71 -6.50
CA ARG A 107 3.38 -6.55 -6.11
C ARG A 107 1.87 -6.81 -6.27
N ALA A 108 1.45 -7.42 -7.39
CA ALA A 108 0.04 -7.74 -7.65
C ALA A 108 -0.52 -8.71 -6.61
N ILE A 109 0.21 -9.76 -6.22
CA ILE A 109 -0.21 -10.71 -5.17
C ILE A 109 -0.46 -9.98 -3.85
N VAL A 110 0.45 -9.08 -3.44
CA VAL A 110 0.27 -8.30 -2.21
C VAL A 110 -0.97 -7.40 -2.30
N ALA A 111 -1.21 -6.77 -3.45
CA ALA A 111 -2.41 -5.97 -3.65
C ALA A 111 -3.70 -6.80 -3.65
N CYS A 112 -3.67 -8.03 -4.19
CA CYS A 112 -4.79 -8.95 -4.08
C CYS A 112 -5.11 -9.30 -2.61
N GLY A 113 -4.08 -9.48 -1.78
CA GLY A 113 -4.27 -9.67 -0.34
C GLY A 113 -4.91 -8.46 0.34
N TRP A 114 -4.46 -7.25 0.01
CA TRP A 114 -5.08 -6.02 0.49
C TRP A 114 -6.51 -5.86 -0.01
N PHE A 115 -6.78 -6.19 -1.27
CA PHE A 115 -8.14 -6.20 -1.81
C PHE A 115 -9.06 -7.14 -1.01
N GLY A 116 -8.57 -8.32 -0.69
CA GLY A 116 -9.27 -9.29 0.15
C GLY A 116 -9.54 -8.74 1.56
N ILE A 117 -8.52 -8.18 2.22
CA ILE A 117 -8.61 -7.57 3.56
C ILE A 117 -9.69 -6.49 3.58
N GLN A 118 -9.65 -5.54 2.65
CA GLN A 118 -10.64 -4.47 2.57
C GLN A 118 -12.05 -5.01 2.27
N SER A 119 -12.15 -6.02 1.40
CA SER A 119 -13.43 -6.66 1.11
C SER A 119 -14.02 -7.37 2.34
N TRP A 120 -13.17 -8.01 3.17
CA TRP A 120 -13.59 -8.64 4.41
C TRP A 120 -14.07 -7.61 5.43
N ILE A 121 -13.32 -6.51 5.61
CA ILE A 121 -13.70 -5.38 6.48
C ILE A 121 -15.05 -4.81 6.08
N GLY A 122 -15.26 -4.53 4.78
CA GLY A 122 -16.55 -4.04 4.29
C GLY A 122 -17.70 -5.03 4.49
N GLY A 123 -17.45 -6.31 4.29
CA GLY A 123 -18.40 -7.38 4.58
C GLY A 123 -18.79 -7.44 6.05
N GLN A 124 -17.82 -7.33 6.97
CA GLN A 124 -18.07 -7.27 8.40
C GLN A 124 -18.87 -6.02 8.80
N ALA A 125 -18.64 -4.87 8.15
CA ALA A 125 -19.41 -3.66 8.39
C ALA A 125 -20.89 -3.85 7.97
N ILE A 126 -21.15 -4.43 6.78
CA ILE A 126 -22.52 -4.77 6.35
C ILE A 126 -23.18 -5.74 7.34
N TYR A 127 -22.46 -6.79 7.73
CA TYR A 127 -22.98 -7.76 8.69
C TYR A 127 -23.34 -7.08 10.02
N SER A 128 -22.48 -6.21 10.55
CA SER A 128 -22.76 -5.48 11.80
C SER A 128 -23.98 -4.56 11.67
N MET A 129 -24.15 -3.89 10.53
CA MET A 129 -25.35 -3.09 10.23
C MET A 129 -26.63 -3.97 10.26
N LEU A 130 -26.56 -5.13 9.60
CA LEU A 130 -27.70 -6.06 9.58
C LEU A 130 -28.06 -6.58 10.97
N VAL A 131 -27.07 -6.89 11.82
CA VAL A 131 -27.30 -7.33 13.21
C VAL A 131 -27.95 -6.22 14.03
N VAL A 132 -27.59 -4.95 13.83
CA VAL A 132 -28.23 -3.81 14.51
C VAL A 132 -29.72 -3.68 14.14
N VAL A 133 -30.04 -3.84 12.84
CA VAL A 133 -31.42 -3.72 12.33
C VAL A 133 -32.22 -5.01 12.57
N TRP A 134 -31.57 -6.14 12.48
CA TRP A 134 -32.17 -7.48 12.51
C TRP A 134 -31.34 -8.43 13.38
N PRO A 135 -31.46 -8.36 14.72
CA PRO A 135 -30.61 -9.14 15.64
C PRO A 135 -30.61 -10.64 15.37
N GLY A 136 -31.67 -11.20 14.81
CA GLY A 136 -31.77 -12.61 14.42
C GLY A 136 -30.73 -13.05 13.40
N VAL A 137 -30.14 -12.15 12.62
CA VAL A 137 -29.04 -12.43 11.67
C VAL A 137 -27.80 -12.96 12.39
N ALA A 138 -27.58 -12.58 13.64
CA ALA A 138 -26.44 -13.06 14.44
C ALA A 138 -26.48 -14.60 14.67
N ALA A 139 -27.65 -15.21 14.61
CA ALA A 139 -27.82 -16.65 14.73
C ALA A 139 -27.47 -17.43 13.43
N ALA A 140 -27.22 -16.74 12.30
CA ALA A 140 -26.92 -17.34 11.02
C ALA A 140 -25.41 -17.28 10.70
N PRO A 141 -24.61 -18.33 10.90
CA PRO A 141 -23.15 -18.33 10.69
C PRO A 141 -22.73 -18.00 9.26
N TRP A 142 -23.60 -18.24 8.27
CA TRP A 142 -23.35 -17.92 6.86
C TRP A 142 -23.52 -16.45 6.54
N ALA A 143 -24.21 -15.66 7.37
CA ALA A 143 -24.57 -14.27 7.07
C ALA A 143 -23.35 -13.37 6.87
N VAL A 144 -22.28 -13.51 7.67
CA VAL A 144 -21.03 -12.76 7.50
C VAL A 144 -20.38 -13.04 6.15
N TRP A 145 -20.47 -14.30 5.68
CA TRP A 145 -19.92 -14.69 4.37
C TRP A 145 -20.73 -14.12 3.21
N ALA A 146 -22.06 -14.12 3.33
CA ALA A 146 -22.94 -13.49 2.35
C ALA A 146 -22.66 -11.96 2.25
N CYS A 147 -22.47 -11.29 3.40
CA CYS A 147 -22.11 -9.87 3.43
C CYS A 147 -20.73 -9.62 2.79
N PHE A 148 -19.75 -10.48 3.07
CA PHE A 148 -18.43 -10.42 2.45
C PHE A 148 -18.49 -10.55 0.92
N LEU A 149 -19.19 -11.57 0.42
CA LEU A 149 -19.36 -11.78 -1.02
C LEU A 149 -20.20 -10.66 -1.66
N GLY A 150 -21.19 -10.12 -0.95
CA GLY A 150 -21.98 -8.97 -1.40
C GLY A 150 -21.12 -7.73 -1.57
N PHE A 151 -20.26 -7.43 -0.60
CA PHE A 151 -19.35 -6.29 -0.69
C PHE A 151 -18.25 -6.51 -1.74
N TRP A 152 -17.73 -7.74 -1.87
CA TRP A 152 -16.84 -8.12 -2.97
C TRP A 152 -17.50 -7.87 -4.33
N ALA A 153 -18.74 -8.32 -4.52
CA ALA A 153 -19.47 -8.11 -5.77
C ALA A 153 -19.68 -6.61 -6.07
N LEU A 154 -19.96 -5.80 -5.04
CA LEU A 154 -20.04 -4.34 -5.19
C LEU A 154 -18.72 -3.76 -5.71
N ASN A 155 -17.58 -4.18 -5.15
CA ASN A 155 -16.25 -3.78 -5.65
C ASN A 155 -16.07 -4.18 -7.11
N MET A 156 -16.47 -5.43 -7.50
CA MET A 156 -16.37 -5.89 -8.88
C MET A 156 -17.23 -5.07 -9.85
N VAL A 157 -18.41 -4.62 -9.44
CA VAL A 157 -19.25 -3.72 -10.26
C VAL A 157 -18.54 -2.38 -10.48
N VAL A 158 -17.90 -1.81 -9.46
CA VAL A 158 -17.15 -0.56 -9.60
C VAL A 158 -15.94 -0.73 -10.54
N VAL A 159 -15.20 -1.82 -10.38
CA VAL A 159 -14.07 -2.18 -11.28
C VAL A 159 -14.53 -2.31 -12.73
N TRP A 160 -15.65 -2.99 -12.96
CA TRP A 160 -16.21 -3.17 -14.29
C TRP A 160 -16.63 -1.85 -14.95
N ARG A 161 -17.17 -0.90 -14.17
CA ARG A 161 -17.54 0.44 -14.67
C ARG A 161 -16.34 1.33 -14.99
N GLY A 162 -15.16 1.01 -14.47
CA GLY A 162 -13.89 1.64 -14.83
C GLY A 162 -13.53 2.91 -14.06
N VAL A 163 -12.45 3.56 -14.50
CA VAL A 163 -11.69 4.62 -13.79
C VAL A 163 -12.52 5.86 -13.43
N GLU A 164 -13.53 6.22 -14.21
CA GLU A 164 -14.37 7.40 -13.93
C GLU A 164 -15.19 7.27 -12.64
N SER A 165 -15.70 6.05 -12.37
CA SER A 165 -16.41 5.75 -11.12
C SER A 165 -15.50 5.89 -9.90
N ILE A 166 -14.21 5.56 -10.06
CA ILE A 166 -13.18 5.70 -9.02
C ILE A 166 -12.94 7.16 -8.68
N ARG A 167 -12.81 8.02 -9.69
CA ARG A 167 -12.56 9.45 -9.52
C ARG A 167 -13.69 10.14 -8.74
N PHE A 168 -14.94 9.81 -9.03
CA PHE A 168 -16.10 10.36 -8.32
C PHE A 168 -16.10 9.97 -6.84
N LEU A 169 -15.85 8.69 -6.53
CA LEU A 169 -15.78 8.19 -5.16
C LEU A 169 -14.66 8.87 -4.36
N GLN A 170 -13.49 9.09 -4.95
CA GLN A 170 -12.35 9.72 -4.28
C GLN A 170 -12.61 11.16 -3.84
N GLY A 171 -13.31 11.95 -4.66
CA GLY A 171 -13.57 13.36 -4.35
C GLY A 171 -14.46 13.57 -3.13
N PHE A 172 -15.40 12.67 -2.90
CA PHE A 172 -16.37 12.77 -1.80
C PHE A 172 -15.91 12.08 -0.51
N SER A 173 -15.16 10.97 -0.61
CA SER A 173 -14.90 10.11 0.53
C SER A 173 -13.93 10.72 1.55
N ALA A 174 -12.89 11.44 1.14
CA ALA A 174 -11.87 11.95 2.06
C ALA A 174 -12.42 12.93 3.11
N PRO A 175 -13.16 14.00 2.77
CA PRO A 175 -13.74 14.90 3.77
C PRO A 175 -14.79 14.20 4.64
N PHE A 176 -15.57 13.29 4.07
CA PHE A 176 -16.57 12.52 4.80
C PHE A 176 -15.90 11.61 5.86
N MET A 177 -14.82 10.93 5.50
CA MET A 177 -14.06 10.07 6.40
C MET A 177 -13.40 10.84 7.54
N LEU A 178 -12.82 12.00 7.23
CA LEU A 178 -12.24 12.85 8.26
C LEU A 178 -13.30 13.30 9.26
N ALA A 179 -14.48 13.74 8.77
CA ALA A 179 -15.57 14.14 9.63
C ALA A 179 -16.04 12.99 10.54
N MET A 180 -16.16 11.78 10.01
CA MET A 180 -16.57 10.60 10.79
C MET A 180 -15.50 10.17 11.81
N ALA A 181 -14.21 10.25 11.45
CA ALA A 181 -13.12 9.97 12.38
C ALA A 181 -13.07 10.98 13.54
N LEU A 182 -13.31 12.26 13.25
CA LEU A 182 -13.40 13.32 14.27
C LEU A 182 -14.63 13.15 15.16
N LEU A 183 -15.78 12.74 14.62
CA LEU A 183 -16.98 12.41 15.41
C LEU A 183 -16.73 11.22 16.35
N LEU A 184 -16.05 10.18 15.87
CA LEU A 184 -15.67 9.04 16.70
C LEU A 184 -14.70 9.45 17.81
N LEU A 185 -13.72 10.30 17.50
CA LEU A 185 -12.78 10.85 18.48
C LEU A 185 -13.54 11.69 19.53
N PHE A 186 -14.42 12.58 19.10
CA PHE A 186 -15.23 13.41 20.02
C PHE A 186 -16.08 12.55 20.95
N PHE A 187 -16.74 11.53 20.40
CA PHE A 187 -17.52 10.58 21.22
C PHE A 187 -16.64 9.84 22.24
N ALA A 188 -15.48 9.36 21.80
CA ALA A 188 -14.53 8.66 22.67
C ALA A 188 -14.01 9.57 23.79
N LEU A 189 -13.68 10.84 23.46
CA LEU A 189 -13.28 11.89 24.41
C LEU A 189 -14.35 12.10 25.50
N HIS A 190 -15.59 12.27 25.06
CA HIS A 190 -16.70 12.52 25.98
C HIS A 190 -16.93 11.35 26.93
N LYS A 191 -16.87 10.11 26.43
CA LYS A 191 -17.09 8.88 27.22
C LYS A 191 -15.92 8.56 28.15
N ALA A 192 -14.68 8.84 27.74
CA ALA A 192 -13.49 8.60 28.55
C ALA A 192 -13.18 9.71 29.58
N GLY A 193 -13.95 10.81 29.57
CA GLY A 193 -13.71 11.94 30.48
C GLY A 193 -12.58 12.88 30.03
N GLY A 194 -12.21 12.86 28.74
CA GLY A 194 -11.22 13.76 28.13
C GLY A 194 -9.92 13.10 27.73
N PHE A 195 -9.00 13.89 27.19
CA PHE A 195 -7.69 13.40 26.73
C PHE A 195 -6.80 12.88 27.89
N GLY A 196 -6.91 13.43 29.10
CA GLY A 196 -6.11 13.01 30.23
C GLY A 196 -6.22 11.51 30.47
N PRO A 197 -7.41 10.96 30.78
CA PRO A 197 -7.61 9.51 30.95
C PRO A 197 -7.23 8.69 29.71
N MET A 198 -7.61 9.15 28.53
CA MET A 198 -7.34 8.42 27.27
C MET A 198 -5.85 8.25 26.98
N LEU A 199 -5.01 9.25 27.29
CA LEU A 199 -3.59 9.25 26.97
C LEU A 199 -2.71 8.94 28.18
N SER A 200 -3.30 8.50 29.30
CA SER A 200 -2.57 8.19 30.54
C SER A 200 -2.14 6.72 30.66
N GLU A 201 -2.62 5.84 29.75
CA GLU A 201 -2.23 4.43 29.74
C GLU A 201 -0.70 4.32 29.59
N PRO A 202 -0.01 3.70 30.59
CA PRO A 202 1.44 3.54 30.52
C PRO A 202 1.85 2.48 29.51
N SER A 203 3.10 2.56 29.07
CA SER A 203 3.71 1.47 28.30
C SER A 203 3.76 0.18 29.10
N HIS A 204 3.42 -0.95 28.50
CA HIS A 204 3.53 -2.27 29.11
C HIS A 204 4.98 -2.83 29.10
N PHE A 205 5.92 -2.11 28.50
CA PHE A 205 7.31 -2.53 28.42
C PHE A 205 8.09 -2.09 29.67
N HIS A 206 8.54 -3.06 30.48
CA HIS A 206 9.28 -2.81 31.72
C HIS A 206 10.78 -2.57 31.51
N SER A 207 11.30 -2.67 30.28
CA SER A 207 12.69 -2.39 29.94
C SER A 207 12.83 -1.88 28.49
N THR A 208 13.89 -1.09 28.26
CA THR A 208 14.25 -0.62 26.92
C THR A 208 14.47 -1.80 25.94
N GLY A 209 15.09 -2.89 26.40
CA GLY A 209 15.31 -4.06 25.58
C GLY A 209 14.00 -4.77 25.17
N ALA A 210 13.00 -4.82 26.05
CA ALA A 210 11.67 -5.36 25.73
C ALA A 210 10.95 -4.46 24.71
N PHE A 211 11.01 -3.13 24.91
CA PHE A 211 10.47 -2.17 23.96
C PHE A 211 11.12 -2.30 22.58
N LEU A 212 12.44 -2.33 22.48
CA LEU A 212 13.15 -2.39 21.19
C LEU A 212 12.85 -3.68 20.42
N ARG A 213 12.68 -4.81 21.10
CA ARG A 213 12.25 -6.08 20.46
C ARG A 213 10.88 -6.00 19.81
N PHE A 214 9.98 -5.18 20.33
CA PHE A 214 8.66 -4.94 19.73
C PHE A 214 8.71 -3.80 18.71
N PHE A 215 9.49 -2.75 19.01
CA PHE A 215 9.59 -1.54 18.18
C PHE A 215 10.11 -1.81 16.77
N PHE A 216 11.22 -2.56 16.62
CA PHE A 216 11.84 -2.74 15.31
C PHE A 216 10.99 -3.55 14.32
N PRO A 217 10.40 -4.69 14.69
CA PRO A 217 9.43 -5.36 13.82
C PRO A 217 8.21 -4.48 13.51
N SER A 218 7.73 -3.72 14.49
CA SER A 218 6.65 -2.75 14.31
C SER A 218 7.04 -1.65 13.32
N LEU A 219 8.24 -1.10 13.43
CA LEU A 219 8.76 -0.11 12.47
C LEU A 219 8.83 -0.69 11.04
N THR A 220 9.31 -1.93 10.91
CA THR A 220 9.31 -2.65 9.63
C THR A 220 7.88 -2.80 9.07
N ALA A 221 6.91 -3.12 9.93
CA ALA A 221 5.51 -3.19 9.53
C ALA A 221 4.96 -1.83 9.07
N MET A 222 5.34 -0.72 9.74
CA MET A 222 4.93 0.64 9.34
C MET A 222 5.48 1.01 7.97
N VAL A 223 6.77 0.70 7.70
CA VAL A 223 7.38 0.86 6.37
C VAL A 223 6.70 -0.07 5.37
N GLY A 224 6.47 -1.32 5.77
CA GLY A 224 5.78 -2.35 4.99
C GLY A 224 4.39 -1.94 4.55
N TYR A 225 3.64 -1.24 5.38
CA TYR A 225 2.27 -0.80 5.08
C TYR A 225 2.16 -0.07 3.73
N TRP A 226 3.12 0.78 3.41
CA TRP A 226 3.18 1.50 2.14
C TRP A 226 4.19 0.93 1.13
N ALA A 227 4.78 -0.24 1.40
CA ALA A 227 5.79 -0.83 0.52
C ALA A 227 5.27 -1.12 -0.89
N THR A 228 3.98 -1.46 -1.04
CA THR A 228 3.32 -1.59 -2.35
C THR A 228 3.32 -0.27 -3.10
N LEU A 229 2.85 0.81 -2.46
CA LEU A 229 2.78 2.13 -3.08
C LEU A 229 4.17 2.73 -3.32
N ALA A 230 5.14 2.45 -2.47
CA ALA A 230 6.53 2.86 -2.71
C ALA A 230 7.11 2.28 -4.01
N LEU A 231 6.60 1.14 -4.49
CA LEU A 231 6.93 0.58 -5.80
C LEU A 231 6.11 1.19 -6.93
N ASN A 232 4.78 1.17 -6.79
CA ASN A 232 3.87 1.54 -7.87
C ASN A 232 3.43 3.00 -7.84
N ILE A 233 4.04 3.84 -7.06
CA ILE A 233 3.78 5.29 -7.07
C ILE A 233 3.89 5.92 -8.48
N PRO A 234 4.71 5.39 -9.41
CA PRO A 234 4.70 5.82 -10.81
C PRO A 234 3.34 5.72 -11.49
N ASP A 235 2.45 4.81 -11.07
CA ASP A 235 1.09 4.69 -11.62
C ASP A 235 0.25 5.95 -11.39
N PHE A 236 0.60 6.73 -10.38
CA PHE A 236 0.00 8.01 -10.04
C PHE A 236 0.86 9.19 -10.51
N THR A 237 2.19 9.12 -10.33
CA THR A 237 3.06 10.24 -10.68
C THR A 237 3.28 10.39 -12.18
N ARG A 238 2.88 9.39 -12.99
CA ARG A 238 2.79 9.54 -14.45
C ARG A 238 1.87 10.69 -14.91
N TYR A 239 0.96 11.14 -14.04
CA TYR A 239 0.05 12.26 -14.28
C TYR A 239 0.56 13.58 -13.71
N SER A 240 1.75 13.61 -13.08
CA SER A 240 2.30 14.83 -12.48
C SER A 240 2.66 15.88 -13.51
N LYS A 241 2.30 17.13 -13.23
CA LYS A 241 2.69 18.26 -14.06
C LYS A 241 4.20 18.53 -14.02
N ASP A 242 4.84 18.29 -12.85
CA ASP A 242 6.28 18.48 -12.61
C ASP A 242 6.77 17.70 -11.38
N GLN A 243 8.09 17.71 -11.16
CA GLN A 243 8.70 17.03 -10.00
C GLN A 243 8.39 17.71 -8.68
N HIS A 244 8.29 19.04 -8.66
CA HIS A 244 8.00 19.79 -7.44
C HIS A 244 6.62 19.42 -6.88
N ALA A 245 5.61 19.33 -7.75
CA ALA A 245 4.25 18.98 -7.36
C ALA A 245 4.18 17.62 -6.66
N GLN A 246 4.84 16.58 -7.23
CA GLN A 246 4.83 15.24 -6.62
C GLN A 246 5.68 15.17 -5.36
N VAL A 247 6.84 15.83 -5.29
CA VAL A 247 7.71 15.80 -4.11
C VAL A 247 7.03 16.49 -2.93
N VAL A 248 6.61 17.74 -3.10
CA VAL A 248 5.99 18.53 -2.01
C VAL A 248 4.66 17.91 -1.58
N GLY A 249 3.82 17.52 -2.57
CA GLY A 249 2.52 16.94 -2.28
C GLY A 249 2.61 15.63 -1.49
N GLN A 250 3.55 14.77 -1.80
CA GLN A 250 3.76 13.49 -1.10
C GLN A 250 4.48 13.69 0.23
N ALA A 251 5.53 14.54 0.28
CA ALA A 251 6.29 14.81 1.50
C ALA A 251 5.42 15.43 2.62
N PHE A 252 4.44 16.24 2.26
CA PHE A 252 3.44 16.75 3.20
C PHE A 252 2.29 15.76 3.40
N GLY A 253 1.71 15.26 2.30
CA GLY A 253 0.47 14.49 2.33
C GLY A 253 0.58 13.20 3.14
N LEU A 254 1.57 12.36 2.86
CA LEU A 254 1.71 11.05 3.51
C LEU A 254 1.97 11.16 5.02
N PRO A 255 3.03 11.84 5.52
CA PRO A 255 3.29 11.86 6.96
C PRO A 255 2.19 12.55 7.76
N VAL A 256 1.62 13.64 7.24
CA VAL A 256 0.57 14.38 7.96
C VAL A 256 -0.72 13.59 8.03
N ALA A 257 -1.19 13.02 6.90
CA ALA A 257 -2.43 12.26 6.87
C ALA A 257 -2.33 11.00 7.76
N MET A 258 -1.22 10.26 7.66
CA MET A 258 -0.98 9.06 8.46
C MET A 258 -0.89 9.38 9.96
N THR A 259 -0.16 10.43 10.34
CA THR A 259 -0.01 10.82 11.75
C THR A 259 -1.35 11.26 12.34
N LEU A 260 -2.10 12.09 11.61
CA LEU A 260 -3.40 12.58 12.05
C LEU A 260 -4.40 11.44 12.27
N TYR A 261 -4.55 10.57 11.26
CA TYR A 261 -5.53 9.50 11.34
C TYR A 261 -5.12 8.40 12.32
N SER A 262 -3.82 8.10 12.40
CA SER A 262 -3.29 7.18 13.40
C SER A 262 -3.46 7.70 14.83
N PHE A 263 -3.27 9.02 15.05
CA PHE A 263 -3.56 9.61 16.35
C PHE A 263 -5.02 9.41 16.78
N ILE A 264 -5.97 9.57 15.86
CA ILE A 264 -7.38 9.28 16.13
C ILE A 264 -7.57 7.81 16.51
N GLY A 265 -6.97 6.88 15.76
CA GLY A 265 -7.03 5.45 16.05
C GLY A 265 -6.43 5.11 17.43
N ILE A 266 -5.27 5.67 17.75
CA ILE A 266 -4.61 5.52 19.06
C ILE A 266 -5.50 6.05 20.18
N ALA A 267 -6.00 7.27 20.06
CA ALA A 267 -6.82 7.91 21.07
C ALA A 267 -8.11 7.14 21.35
N VAL A 268 -8.80 6.72 20.28
CA VAL A 268 -10.05 5.95 20.38
C VAL A 268 -9.79 4.57 20.98
N THR A 269 -8.68 3.91 20.63
CA THR A 269 -8.32 2.59 21.19
C THR A 269 -7.94 2.71 22.67
N SER A 270 -7.16 3.74 23.03
CA SER A 270 -6.84 4.02 24.44
C SER A 270 -8.10 4.36 25.25
N ALA A 271 -9.05 5.12 24.64
CA ALA A 271 -10.35 5.34 25.28
C ALA A 271 -11.11 4.03 25.52
N SER A 272 -11.03 3.08 24.59
CA SER A 272 -11.69 1.78 24.77
C SER A 272 -11.12 1.00 25.96
N ALA A 273 -9.81 1.11 26.23
CA ALA A 273 -9.20 0.53 27.41
C ALA A 273 -9.75 1.15 28.72
N VAL A 274 -9.94 2.47 28.74
CA VAL A 274 -10.55 3.17 29.89
C VAL A 274 -12.02 2.80 30.08
N ILE A 275 -12.79 2.70 28.99
CA ILE A 275 -14.25 2.47 29.03
C ILE A 275 -14.59 1.00 29.27
N PHE A 276 -13.85 0.07 28.64
CA PHE A 276 -14.17 -1.36 28.63
C PHE A 276 -13.16 -2.24 29.39
N GLY A 277 -12.08 -1.64 29.93
CA GLY A 277 -11.04 -2.36 30.68
C GLY A 277 -10.01 -3.09 29.79
N HIS A 278 -10.11 -2.99 28.46
CA HIS A 278 -9.16 -3.55 27.51
C HIS A 278 -9.17 -2.79 26.18
N ALA A 279 -8.02 -2.75 25.50
CA ALA A 279 -7.89 -2.09 24.22
C ALA A 279 -8.59 -2.89 23.10
N ILE A 280 -9.55 -2.26 22.42
CA ILE A 280 -10.27 -2.84 21.29
C ILE A 280 -9.63 -2.32 20.01
N TRP A 281 -8.87 -3.17 19.33
CA TRP A 281 -8.11 -2.79 18.15
C TRP A 281 -8.94 -2.74 16.86
N SER A 282 -10.09 -3.43 16.81
CA SER A 282 -10.99 -3.44 15.68
C SER A 282 -12.05 -2.34 15.82
N PRO A 283 -12.11 -1.36 14.91
CA PRO A 283 -13.13 -0.31 14.96
C PRO A 283 -14.54 -0.86 14.74
N ILE A 284 -14.70 -1.97 14.01
CA ILE A 284 -15.99 -2.64 13.80
C ILE A 284 -16.49 -3.25 15.10
N GLU A 285 -15.63 -3.93 15.85
CA GLU A 285 -15.95 -4.48 17.16
C GLU A 285 -16.33 -3.35 18.14
N LEU A 286 -15.54 -2.26 18.14
CA LEU A 286 -15.80 -1.11 19.00
C LEU A 286 -17.15 -0.48 18.70
N LEU A 287 -17.49 -0.27 17.43
CA LEU A 287 -18.79 0.30 17.02
C LEU A 287 -19.95 -0.62 17.39
N GLY A 288 -19.75 -1.93 17.38
CA GLY A 288 -20.76 -2.91 17.84
C GLY A 288 -21.07 -2.84 19.34
N LYS A 289 -20.19 -2.22 20.16
CA LYS A 289 -20.42 -2.02 21.61
C LYS A 289 -21.17 -0.73 21.94
N PHE A 290 -21.46 0.11 20.95
CA PHE A 290 -22.24 1.33 21.19
C PHE A 290 -23.73 1.03 21.30
N HIS A 291 -24.34 1.45 22.40
CA HIS A 291 -25.78 1.26 22.67
C HIS A 291 -26.71 2.20 21.87
N GLN A 292 -26.16 2.99 20.93
CA GLN A 292 -26.93 3.91 20.10
C GLN A 292 -26.97 3.37 18.65
N PRO A 293 -28.04 2.65 18.25
CA PRO A 293 -28.13 1.97 16.96
C PRO A 293 -27.94 2.91 15.76
N VAL A 294 -28.50 4.12 15.85
CA VAL A 294 -28.42 5.11 14.75
C VAL A 294 -26.98 5.58 14.53
N VAL A 295 -26.24 5.86 15.61
CA VAL A 295 -24.84 6.30 15.53
C VAL A 295 -23.97 5.19 14.97
N ALA A 296 -24.14 3.96 15.48
CA ALA A 296 -23.43 2.79 14.97
C ALA A 296 -23.72 2.55 13.49
N PHE A 297 -24.97 2.67 13.06
CA PHE A 297 -25.37 2.47 11.67
C PHE A 297 -24.74 3.52 10.73
N ILE A 298 -24.79 4.82 11.09
CA ILE A 298 -24.16 5.89 10.30
C ILE A 298 -22.65 5.70 10.21
N ALA A 299 -22.00 5.34 11.33
CA ALA A 299 -20.57 5.10 11.35
C ALA A 299 -20.16 3.89 10.47
N MET A 300 -20.97 2.83 10.46
CA MET A 300 -20.74 1.67 9.58
C MET A 300 -20.92 2.01 8.10
N ILE A 301 -21.90 2.85 7.73
CA ILE A 301 -22.03 3.36 6.35
C ILE A 301 -20.77 4.13 5.94
N ALA A 302 -20.31 5.03 6.82
CA ALA A 302 -19.09 5.79 6.57
C ALA A 302 -17.89 4.89 6.32
N LEU A 303 -17.71 3.89 7.18
CA LEU A 303 -16.66 2.89 7.07
C LEU A 303 -16.77 2.10 5.77
N LEU A 304 -17.97 1.74 5.34
CA LEU A 304 -18.24 1.02 4.12
C LEU A 304 -17.85 1.82 2.87
N VAL A 305 -18.26 3.09 2.83
CA VAL A 305 -17.91 4.02 1.74
C VAL A 305 -16.40 4.22 1.64
N ALA A 306 -15.73 4.42 2.78
CA ALA A 306 -14.29 4.55 2.84
C ALA A 306 -13.56 3.33 2.30
N THR A 307 -13.94 2.17 2.84
CA THR A 307 -13.33 0.90 2.49
C THR A 307 -13.49 0.59 1.00
N LEU A 308 -14.68 0.87 0.43
CA LEU A 308 -14.91 0.73 -1.00
C LEU A 308 -13.99 1.64 -1.82
N ASN A 309 -13.91 2.92 -1.42
CA ASN A 309 -13.10 3.91 -2.13
C ASN A 309 -11.61 3.55 -2.13
N VAL A 310 -11.05 3.28 -0.96
CA VAL A 310 -9.63 2.92 -0.82
C VAL A 310 -9.33 1.60 -1.50
N ASN A 311 -10.21 0.61 -1.36
CA ASN A 311 -10.02 -0.70 -1.98
C ASN A 311 -9.88 -0.59 -3.48
N VAL A 312 -10.76 0.14 -4.12
CA VAL A 312 -10.71 0.31 -5.59
C VAL A 312 -9.50 1.15 -6.01
N ALA A 313 -9.21 2.25 -5.31
CA ALA A 313 -8.11 3.15 -5.66
C ALA A 313 -6.72 2.52 -5.48
N ALA A 314 -6.46 1.93 -4.32
CA ALA A 314 -5.14 1.41 -3.97
C ALA A 314 -4.90 -0.04 -4.41
N ASN A 315 -5.96 -0.86 -4.38
CA ASN A 315 -5.83 -2.30 -4.52
C ASN A 315 -6.38 -2.87 -5.84
N VAL A 316 -6.88 -2.03 -6.75
CA VAL A 316 -7.33 -2.44 -8.09
C VAL A 316 -6.52 -1.79 -9.19
N VAL A 317 -6.32 -0.47 -9.14
CA VAL A 317 -5.70 0.28 -10.25
C VAL A 317 -4.33 -0.27 -10.58
N SER A 318 -3.44 -0.36 -9.61
CA SER A 318 -2.07 -0.80 -9.87
C SER A 318 -1.96 -2.30 -10.17
N PRO A 319 -2.59 -3.24 -9.44
CA PRO A 319 -2.50 -4.65 -9.82
C PRO A 319 -3.15 -4.93 -11.18
N SER A 320 -4.14 -4.13 -11.61
CA SER A 320 -4.66 -4.22 -12.98
C SER A 320 -3.57 -3.91 -14.02
N ASN A 321 -2.75 -2.87 -13.79
CA ASN A 321 -1.61 -2.54 -14.65
C ASN A 321 -0.54 -3.66 -14.59
N ASP A 322 -0.24 -4.17 -13.38
CA ASP A 322 0.76 -5.23 -13.19
C ASP A 322 0.37 -6.51 -13.93
N ILE A 323 -0.89 -6.93 -13.81
CA ILE A 323 -1.43 -8.12 -14.47
C ILE A 323 -1.52 -7.89 -15.99
N SER A 324 -1.92 -6.68 -16.43
CA SER A 324 -1.92 -6.34 -17.86
C SER A 324 -0.52 -6.40 -18.47
N ASN A 325 0.53 -6.08 -17.70
CA ASN A 325 1.92 -6.17 -18.16
C ASN A 325 2.37 -7.60 -18.45
N LEU A 326 1.73 -8.63 -17.88
CA LEU A 326 2.07 -10.03 -18.13
C LEU A 326 1.82 -10.41 -19.60
N ASN A 327 0.73 -9.91 -20.15
CA ASN A 327 0.39 -10.08 -21.57
C ASN A 327 -0.40 -8.86 -22.07
N PRO A 328 0.28 -7.75 -22.45
CA PRO A 328 -0.38 -6.50 -22.77
C PRO A 328 -1.39 -6.57 -23.92
N GLN A 329 -1.23 -7.53 -24.84
CA GLN A 329 -2.14 -7.70 -25.98
C GLN A 329 -3.47 -8.36 -25.60
N TRP A 330 -3.48 -9.22 -24.57
CA TRP A 330 -4.64 -10.04 -24.20
C TRP A 330 -5.31 -9.62 -22.90
N ILE A 331 -4.57 -8.99 -22.01
CA ILE A 331 -5.07 -8.61 -20.68
C ILE A 331 -5.26 -7.10 -20.63
N SER A 332 -6.53 -6.67 -20.64
CA SER A 332 -6.90 -5.28 -20.42
C SER A 332 -6.86 -4.92 -18.93
N PHE A 333 -6.88 -3.63 -18.61
CA PHE A 333 -7.06 -3.12 -17.24
C PHE A 333 -8.27 -3.76 -16.53
N ARG A 334 -9.41 -3.87 -17.22
CA ARG A 334 -10.63 -4.48 -16.65
C ARG A 334 -10.42 -5.95 -16.29
N THR A 335 -9.81 -6.71 -17.20
CA THR A 335 -9.50 -8.13 -16.97
C THR A 335 -8.54 -8.29 -15.79
N GLY A 336 -7.50 -7.46 -15.71
CA GLY A 336 -6.56 -7.44 -14.58
C GLY A 336 -7.27 -7.16 -13.25
N GLY A 337 -8.20 -6.21 -13.24
CA GLY A 337 -9.01 -5.89 -12.06
C GLY A 337 -9.93 -7.03 -11.60
N LEU A 338 -10.55 -7.74 -12.53
CA LEU A 338 -11.35 -8.94 -12.21
C LEU A 338 -10.48 -10.06 -11.62
N ILE A 339 -9.31 -10.32 -12.24
CA ILE A 339 -8.35 -11.31 -11.72
C ILE A 339 -7.94 -10.93 -10.29
N THR A 340 -7.64 -9.64 -10.03
CA THR A 340 -7.32 -9.12 -8.69
C THR A 340 -8.43 -9.45 -7.69
N GLY A 341 -9.69 -9.23 -8.08
CA GLY A 341 -10.84 -9.50 -7.21
C GLY A 341 -10.98 -10.96 -6.82
N PHE A 342 -10.82 -11.88 -7.77
CA PHE A 342 -10.88 -13.32 -7.50
C PHE A 342 -9.70 -13.82 -6.67
N LEU A 343 -8.49 -13.36 -6.98
CA LEU A 343 -7.31 -13.69 -6.18
C LEU A 343 -7.44 -13.15 -4.74
N GLY A 344 -8.06 -11.99 -4.56
CA GLY A 344 -8.34 -11.43 -3.23
C GLY A 344 -9.21 -12.34 -2.36
N LEU A 345 -10.18 -13.04 -2.92
CA LEU A 345 -10.94 -14.08 -2.20
C LEU A 345 -10.04 -15.24 -1.78
N ALA A 346 -9.17 -15.70 -2.69
CA ALA A 346 -8.27 -16.82 -2.45
C ALA A 346 -7.21 -16.55 -1.37
N MET A 347 -6.90 -15.28 -1.08
CA MET A 347 -5.93 -14.86 -0.05
C MET A 347 -6.42 -15.08 1.39
N MET A 348 -7.64 -15.57 1.59
CA MET A 348 -8.23 -15.88 2.90
C MET A 348 -8.11 -14.71 3.91
N PRO A 349 -8.65 -13.52 3.62
CA PRO A 349 -8.43 -12.31 4.41
C PRO A 349 -8.88 -12.44 5.88
N TRP A 350 -9.85 -13.28 6.16
CA TRP A 350 -10.29 -13.60 7.52
C TRP A 350 -9.18 -14.23 8.40
N LYS A 351 -8.20 -14.91 7.78
CA LYS A 351 -7.03 -15.43 8.50
C LYS A 351 -5.99 -14.33 8.73
N LEU A 352 -5.80 -13.44 7.75
CA LEU A 352 -4.85 -12.33 7.86
C LEU A 352 -5.25 -11.34 8.98
N LEU A 353 -6.54 -11.14 9.17
CA LEU A 353 -7.11 -10.24 10.18
C LEU A 353 -7.59 -10.96 11.46
N SER A 354 -7.23 -12.22 11.66
CA SER A 354 -7.68 -12.99 12.84
C SER A 354 -7.13 -12.45 14.17
N SER A 355 -6.00 -11.72 14.14
CA SER A 355 -5.41 -11.03 15.29
C SER A 355 -4.51 -9.88 14.82
N PHE A 356 -4.19 -8.93 15.70
CA PHE A 356 -3.25 -7.86 15.36
C PHE A 356 -1.84 -8.41 15.05
N ASN A 357 -1.42 -9.50 15.71
CA ASN A 357 -0.14 -10.16 15.44
C ASN A 357 -0.08 -10.72 14.02
N ASN A 358 -1.14 -11.38 13.56
CA ASN A 358 -1.22 -11.88 12.19
C ASN A 358 -1.24 -10.75 11.18
N TYR A 359 -1.93 -9.64 11.49
CA TYR A 359 -1.97 -8.48 10.64
C TYR A 359 -0.62 -7.75 10.56
N ILE A 360 -0.02 -7.38 11.70
CA ILE A 360 1.20 -6.58 11.73
C ILE A 360 2.42 -7.45 11.42
N PHE A 361 2.67 -8.51 12.17
CA PHE A 361 3.90 -9.29 12.06
C PHE A 361 3.83 -10.43 11.05
N GLY A 362 2.65 -10.99 10.82
CA GLY A 362 2.44 -11.99 9.78
C GLY A 362 2.35 -11.40 8.39
N TRP A 363 1.40 -10.49 8.19
CA TRP A 363 1.10 -9.92 6.87
C TRP A 363 2.05 -8.79 6.49
N LEU A 364 2.08 -7.68 7.27
CA LEU A 364 2.85 -6.48 6.88
C LEU A 364 4.36 -6.74 6.81
N VAL A 365 4.94 -7.33 7.84
CA VAL A 365 6.38 -7.68 7.83
C VAL A 365 6.66 -8.73 6.76
N GLY A 366 5.81 -9.76 6.64
CA GLY A 366 6.01 -10.86 5.70
C GLY A 366 6.14 -10.41 4.26
N TYR A 367 5.17 -9.64 3.74
CA TYR A 367 5.26 -9.19 2.35
C TYR A 367 6.28 -8.06 2.13
N SER A 368 6.59 -7.27 3.16
CA SER A 368 7.59 -6.21 3.04
C SER A 368 8.95 -6.76 2.63
N GLY A 369 9.29 -7.98 3.08
CA GLY A 369 10.49 -8.70 2.69
C GLY A 369 10.51 -9.17 1.24
N LEU A 370 9.37 -9.20 0.55
CA LEU A 370 9.29 -9.46 -0.90
C LEU A 370 9.45 -8.17 -1.71
N LEU A 371 8.89 -7.05 -1.22
CA LEU A 371 8.83 -5.80 -1.96
C LEU A 371 10.04 -4.89 -1.71
N GLY A 372 10.67 -4.97 -0.54
CA GLY A 372 11.91 -4.26 -0.24
C GLY A 372 13.03 -4.54 -1.25
N PRO A 373 13.34 -5.81 -1.57
CA PRO A 373 14.30 -6.18 -2.60
C PRO A 373 14.03 -5.56 -3.97
N VAL A 374 12.77 -5.55 -4.40
CA VAL A 374 12.37 -4.93 -5.68
C VAL A 374 12.64 -3.43 -5.66
N ALA A 375 12.25 -2.74 -4.59
CA ALA A 375 12.47 -1.31 -4.42
C ALA A 375 13.96 -0.97 -4.43
N GLY A 376 14.79 -1.75 -3.72
CA GLY A 376 16.23 -1.57 -3.66
C GLY A 376 16.90 -1.69 -5.04
N ILE A 377 16.51 -2.69 -5.82
CA ILE A 377 17.02 -2.90 -7.18
C ILE A 377 16.59 -1.74 -8.10
N MET A 378 15.33 -1.35 -8.10
CA MET A 378 14.82 -0.28 -8.98
C MET A 378 15.47 1.08 -8.68
N VAL A 379 15.57 1.44 -7.40
CA VAL A 379 16.24 2.68 -6.98
C VAL A 379 17.73 2.64 -7.36
N ALA A 380 18.41 1.53 -7.08
CA ALA A 380 19.83 1.35 -7.44
C ALA A 380 20.05 1.42 -8.96
N ASP A 381 19.21 0.76 -9.76
CA ASP A 381 19.29 0.83 -11.23
C ASP A 381 19.12 2.25 -11.74
N TYR A 382 18.03 2.89 -11.33
CA TYR A 382 17.66 4.19 -11.89
C TYR A 382 18.62 5.31 -11.47
N PHE A 383 19.01 5.38 -10.18
CA PHE A 383 19.84 6.47 -9.67
C PHE A 383 21.34 6.21 -9.80
N VAL A 384 21.80 4.98 -9.52
CA VAL A 384 23.25 4.67 -9.46
C VAL A 384 23.75 4.17 -10.81
N ILE A 385 23.06 3.22 -11.44
CA ILE A 385 23.54 2.63 -12.68
C ILE A 385 23.24 3.52 -13.90
N ARG A 386 22.03 4.10 -13.96
CA ARG A 386 21.55 4.87 -15.15
C ARG A 386 21.59 6.38 -14.98
N GLY A 387 21.93 6.91 -13.80
CA GLY A 387 22.02 8.36 -13.58
C GLY A 387 20.72 9.10 -13.95
N LYS A 388 19.54 8.53 -13.63
CA LYS A 388 18.19 9.05 -13.91
C LYS A 388 17.85 9.15 -15.41
N ARG A 389 18.49 8.36 -16.27
CA ARG A 389 18.25 8.36 -17.72
C ARG A 389 17.70 7.02 -18.17
N LEU A 390 16.55 7.04 -18.81
CA LEU A 390 15.94 5.86 -19.44
C LEU A 390 15.66 6.16 -20.92
N ASP A 391 15.84 5.17 -21.76
CA ASP A 391 15.34 5.18 -23.12
C ASP A 391 13.88 4.73 -23.13
N LEU A 392 12.97 5.69 -23.28
CA LEU A 392 11.54 5.46 -23.22
C LEU A 392 11.06 4.50 -24.31
N GLU A 393 11.60 4.59 -25.52
CA GLU A 393 11.20 3.73 -26.64
C GLU A 393 11.59 2.27 -26.39
N SER A 394 12.80 2.03 -25.92
CA SER A 394 13.29 0.67 -25.60
C SER A 394 12.51 -0.03 -24.51
N LEU A 395 11.80 0.70 -23.63
CA LEU A 395 10.90 0.08 -22.65
C LEU A 395 9.74 -0.66 -23.32
N TYR A 396 9.37 -0.30 -24.54
CA TYR A 396 8.26 -0.88 -25.30
C TYR A 396 8.71 -1.73 -26.49
N MET A 397 10.02 -1.96 -26.65
CA MET A 397 10.56 -2.67 -27.81
C MET A 397 11.18 -4.01 -27.40
N ARG A 398 10.86 -5.05 -28.18
CA ARG A 398 11.69 -6.26 -28.21
C ARG A 398 12.99 -5.91 -28.96
N ASN A 399 14.08 -6.54 -28.54
CA ASN A 399 15.43 -6.27 -29.07
C ASN A 399 15.98 -4.86 -28.78
N GLY A 400 15.34 -4.11 -27.87
CA GLY A 400 15.87 -2.86 -27.33
C GLY A 400 16.93 -3.10 -26.25
N ILE A 401 17.52 -2.02 -25.72
CA ILE A 401 18.57 -2.10 -24.68
C ILE A 401 18.13 -2.79 -23.38
N TYR A 402 16.83 -2.94 -23.13
CA TYR A 402 16.26 -3.61 -21.95
C TYR A 402 15.86 -5.05 -22.21
N GLU A 403 16.17 -5.62 -23.38
CA GLU A 403 15.87 -7.04 -23.64
C GLU A 403 16.81 -7.97 -22.85
N TYR A 404 18.02 -7.52 -22.53
CA TYR A 404 19.03 -8.33 -21.82
C TYR A 404 19.17 -9.77 -22.40
N ARG A 405 19.09 -10.79 -21.54
CA ARG A 405 19.15 -12.20 -21.97
C ARG A 405 17.72 -12.72 -22.16
N SER A 406 17.22 -12.73 -23.39
CA SER A 406 15.88 -13.23 -23.74
C SER A 406 14.75 -12.56 -22.94
N GLY A 407 14.86 -11.27 -22.69
CA GLY A 407 13.88 -10.48 -21.96
C GLY A 407 14.08 -10.45 -20.44
N VAL A 408 15.13 -11.05 -19.90
CA VAL A 408 15.38 -11.15 -18.45
C VAL A 408 16.79 -10.62 -18.13
N ASN A 409 16.89 -9.76 -17.12
CA ASN A 409 18.17 -9.38 -16.51
C ASN A 409 18.54 -10.40 -15.41
N PRO A 410 19.45 -11.35 -15.66
CA PRO A 410 19.77 -12.38 -14.67
C PRO A 410 20.42 -11.81 -13.40
N LYS A 411 21.09 -10.65 -13.51
CA LYS A 411 21.72 -9.97 -12.38
C LYS A 411 20.68 -9.40 -11.41
N ALA A 412 19.58 -8.83 -11.95
CA ALA A 412 18.48 -8.36 -11.13
C ALA A 412 17.75 -9.51 -10.44
N ILE A 413 17.50 -10.62 -11.16
CA ILE A 413 16.87 -11.82 -10.58
C ILE A 413 17.75 -12.42 -9.47
N ALA A 414 19.07 -12.51 -9.68
CA ALA A 414 20.00 -13.00 -8.66
C ALA A 414 19.99 -12.11 -7.40
N ALA A 415 20.06 -10.77 -7.58
CA ALA A 415 20.01 -9.83 -6.46
C ALA A 415 18.66 -9.92 -5.70
N LEU A 416 17.54 -10.06 -6.42
CA LEU A 416 16.22 -10.28 -5.85
C LEU A 416 16.17 -11.59 -5.03
N ALA A 417 16.64 -12.68 -5.62
CA ALA A 417 16.64 -14.01 -4.98
C ALA A 417 17.46 -14.03 -3.69
N VAL A 418 18.62 -13.37 -3.65
CA VAL A 418 19.42 -13.26 -2.43
C VAL A 418 18.70 -12.45 -1.35
N GLY A 419 18.14 -11.29 -1.68
CA GLY A 419 17.43 -10.47 -0.69
C GLY A 419 16.20 -11.16 -0.12
N VAL A 420 15.36 -11.76 -0.97
CA VAL A 420 14.20 -12.54 -0.55
C VAL A 420 14.63 -13.77 0.24
N GLY A 421 15.68 -14.48 -0.23
CA GLY A 421 16.21 -15.66 0.44
C GLY A 421 16.68 -15.39 1.86
N LEU A 422 17.37 -14.27 2.11
CA LEU A 422 17.79 -13.88 3.46
C LEU A 422 16.60 -13.61 4.39
N VAL A 423 15.56 -12.95 3.91
CA VAL A 423 14.35 -12.71 4.70
C VAL A 423 13.64 -14.03 5.03
N LEU A 424 13.54 -14.95 4.05
CA LEU A 424 12.95 -16.27 4.27
C LEU A 424 13.76 -17.12 5.27
N ILE A 425 15.11 -17.07 5.18
CA ILE A 425 15.99 -17.70 6.18
C ILE A 425 15.71 -17.13 7.57
N GLY A 426 15.59 -15.79 7.71
CA GLY A 426 15.21 -15.15 8.96
C GLY A 426 13.85 -15.63 9.51
N ARG A 427 12.90 -15.92 8.62
CA ARG A 427 11.57 -16.44 9.01
C ARG A 427 11.63 -17.89 9.49
N LEU A 428 12.53 -18.70 8.91
CA LEU A 428 12.58 -20.15 9.13
C LEU A 428 13.58 -20.55 10.22
N VAL A 429 14.65 -19.77 10.42
CA VAL A 429 15.77 -20.10 11.32
C VAL A 429 15.77 -19.18 12.54
N PRO A 430 15.39 -19.67 13.74
CA PRO A 430 15.28 -18.83 14.95
C PRO A 430 16.54 -18.02 15.31
N ALA A 431 17.74 -18.59 15.09
CA ALA A 431 19.01 -17.94 15.42
C ALA A 431 19.26 -16.64 14.64
N VAL A 432 18.63 -16.47 13.49
CA VAL A 432 18.75 -15.29 12.61
C VAL A 432 17.39 -14.62 12.35
N HIS A 433 16.43 -14.80 13.28
CA HIS A 433 15.08 -14.23 13.14
C HIS A 433 15.08 -12.71 12.95
N TRP A 434 16.07 -12.02 13.44
CA TRP A 434 16.25 -10.58 13.23
C TRP A 434 16.26 -10.18 11.74
N LEU A 435 16.69 -11.06 10.82
CA LEU A 435 16.59 -10.80 9.38
C LEU A 435 15.14 -10.62 8.92
N TYR A 436 14.20 -11.32 9.57
CA TYR A 436 12.77 -11.17 9.33
C TYR A 436 12.19 -9.94 10.04
N ASP A 437 12.64 -9.64 11.26
CA ASP A 437 12.20 -8.45 12.00
C ASP A 437 12.54 -7.15 11.22
N TYR A 438 13.62 -7.17 10.44
CA TYR A 438 14.04 -6.08 9.56
C TYR A 438 13.81 -6.38 8.07
N ALA A 439 12.83 -7.21 7.74
CA ALA A 439 12.64 -7.80 6.42
C ALA A 439 12.73 -6.78 5.26
N TRP A 440 12.05 -5.64 5.38
CA TRP A 440 12.06 -4.62 4.34
C TRP A 440 13.46 -4.01 4.17
N PHE A 441 14.12 -3.66 5.25
CA PHE A 441 15.45 -3.03 5.25
C PHE A 441 16.51 -3.98 4.70
N VAL A 442 16.53 -5.20 5.22
CA VAL A 442 17.45 -6.27 4.73
C VAL A 442 17.24 -6.46 3.24
N GLY A 443 16.01 -6.65 2.81
CA GLY A 443 15.67 -6.82 1.40
C GLY A 443 16.12 -5.66 0.53
N PHE A 444 15.79 -4.43 0.93
CA PHE A 444 16.10 -3.21 0.18
C PHE A 444 17.61 -3.00 0.01
N PHE A 445 18.36 -2.99 1.11
CA PHE A 445 19.78 -2.65 1.07
C PHE A 445 20.62 -3.77 0.48
N VAL A 446 20.37 -5.02 0.85
CA VAL A 446 21.12 -6.17 0.33
C VAL A 446 20.91 -6.31 -1.17
N SER A 447 19.66 -6.33 -1.64
CA SER A 447 19.39 -6.49 -3.08
C SER A 447 19.88 -5.30 -3.89
N GLY A 448 19.72 -4.07 -3.41
CA GLY A 448 20.24 -2.88 -4.07
C GLY A 448 21.75 -2.89 -4.19
N THR A 449 22.47 -3.25 -3.11
CA THR A 449 23.93 -3.32 -3.08
C THR A 449 24.47 -4.42 -4.00
N ILE A 450 23.89 -5.61 -3.93
CA ILE A 450 24.28 -6.74 -4.80
C ILE A 450 24.03 -6.38 -6.26
N TYR A 451 22.88 -5.77 -6.57
CA TYR A 451 22.56 -5.33 -7.92
C TYR A 451 23.60 -4.35 -8.46
N VAL A 452 23.96 -3.31 -7.69
CA VAL A 452 25.02 -2.36 -8.07
C VAL A 452 26.34 -3.08 -8.32
N ALA A 453 26.74 -3.98 -7.40
CA ALA A 453 27.99 -4.75 -7.55
C ALA A 453 28.02 -5.61 -8.83
N LEU A 454 26.91 -6.29 -9.13
CA LEU A 454 26.79 -7.12 -10.34
C LEU A 454 26.70 -6.29 -11.63
N MET A 455 26.12 -5.09 -11.57
CA MET A 455 25.97 -4.21 -12.75
C MET A 455 27.20 -3.32 -12.99
N ARG A 456 28.13 -3.17 -12.05
CA ARG A 456 29.40 -2.45 -12.26
C ARG A 456 30.14 -3.05 -13.45
N GLY A 457 30.49 -2.21 -14.44
CA GLY A 457 31.17 -2.63 -15.68
C GLY A 457 30.23 -3.12 -16.80
N ALA A 458 28.93 -3.25 -16.58
CA ALA A 458 27.99 -3.39 -17.67
C ALA A 458 27.94 -2.05 -18.43
N ARG A 459 28.25 -2.06 -19.73
CA ARG A 459 28.03 -0.89 -20.59
C ARG A 459 26.52 -0.66 -20.66
N VAL A 460 26.04 0.31 -19.90
CA VAL A 460 24.67 0.81 -20.05
C VAL A 460 24.70 1.85 -21.14
N GLU A 461 24.58 1.41 -22.38
CA GLU A 461 24.37 2.32 -23.50
C GLU A 461 23.02 3.01 -23.28
N ALA A 462 23.06 4.26 -22.84
CA ALA A 462 21.88 5.11 -22.87
C ALA A 462 21.90 5.83 -24.23
N PRO A 463 20.99 5.50 -25.15
CA PRO A 463 20.79 6.33 -26.32
C PRO A 463 20.35 7.71 -25.86
N VAL A 464 20.93 8.72 -26.48
CA VAL A 464 20.59 10.13 -26.25
C VAL A 464 19.29 10.41 -26.98
N THR A 465 18.16 10.02 -26.43
CA THR A 465 16.89 10.58 -26.91
C THR A 465 16.72 11.93 -26.22
N LYS A 466 16.96 13.02 -26.93
CA LYS A 466 16.63 14.37 -26.48
C LYS A 466 15.12 14.40 -26.22
N LEU A 467 14.71 14.49 -24.96
CA LEU A 467 13.33 14.85 -24.64
C LEU A 467 13.12 16.30 -25.11
N ALA A 468 12.13 16.52 -25.96
CA ALA A 468 11.73 17.86 -26.35
C ALA A 468 11.37 18.67 -25.09
N GLY A 469 12.24 19.59 -24.67
CA GLY A 469 12.05 20.44 -23.49
C GLY A 469 13.24 20.55 -22.54
N GLU A 470 14.39 19.92 -22.78
CA GLU A 470 15.62 20.18 -22.00
C GLU A 470 16.45 21.36 -22.60
N GLU A 471 15.81 22.51 -22.76
CA GLU A 471 16.49 23.84 -22.85
C GLU A 471 15.77 24.74 -21.85
N ALA A 472 16.30 24.86 -20.61
CA ALA A 472 16.37 26.02 -19.75
C ALA A 472 16.68 25.58 -18.29
#